data_3d92804958661cafb16c39096e23ccce
#
_entry.id   3d92804958661cafb16c39096e23ccce
#
_cell.length_a   1.000
_cell.length_b   1.000
_cell.length_c   1.000
_cell.angle_alpha   90.00
_cell.angle_beta   90.00
_cell.angle_gamma   90.00
#
_symmetry.space_group_name_H-M   'P 1'
#
loop_
_entity.id
_entity.type
_entity.pdbx_description
1 polymer ?
#
loop_
_entity_poly.entity_id
_entity_poly.type
_entity_poly.pdbx_seq_one_letter_code
_entity_poly.pdbx_strand_id
1 'polypeptide(L)'
;MNGVQSYAGRVTRPLIDGFGRVHRDLRISVTDRCNFRCGYCMPAEGLQWLPRSELLTFEEIERVARLLVERHGIDSIRLTGGEPTVRADLSRLVRMLADLDVDLALTTNGATLGLAAAGLADAGLRRINVSLDSLRADRFADLTLRDELGRVLDGIDAALSAGLDPVKVNVVVMRGVNDDELVDFARFGRDRGVVVRFIEFMPLDADEVWTPRSVVGVDEIVARVGEVFPLEAVVRTSAPATQFRYCDGGGVIGVVASVTRSFCDSCDRVRLTADGQFRNCLFAIEEFDVRSLLRSGATDDEVGAMLERAVAAKWVGHGIGRVEFIRPARSMSQIGG
;
A
#
# COMPACT_ATOMS: atom_id res chain seq x y z
N MET A 1 20.69 -1.01 -20.52
CA MET A 1 19.79 -0.09 -21.22
C MET A 1 18.71 -0.93 -21.90
N ASN A 2 17.68 -1.33 -21.20
CA ASN A 2 16.53 -2.00 -21.80
C ASN A 2 15.41 -0.98 -21.84
N GLY A 3 15.02 -0.61 -23.06
CA GLY A 3 14.02 0.41 -23.32
C GLY A 3 12.66 0.01 -22.77
N VAL A 4 12.16 0.81 -21.86
CA VAL A 4 10.74 0.86 -21.52
C VAL A 4 10.03 1.32 -22.78
N GLN A 5 9.44 0.40 -23.52
CA GLN A 5 8.50 0.76 -24.59
C GLN A 5 7.29 1.41 -23.91
N SER A 6 7.20 2.73 -24.02
CA SER A 6 6.08 3.48 -23.48
C SER A 6 4.79 3.07 -24.19
N TYR A 7 3.81 2.58 -23.47
CA TYR A 7 2.43 2.39 -23.93
C TYR A 7 1.70 3.70 -24.28
N ALA A 8 2.43 4.80 -24.37
CA ALA A 8 1.90 6.14 -24.66
C ALA A 8 1.06 6.26 -25.95
N GLY A 9 0.96 5.20 -26.77
CA GLY A 9 0.17 5.16 -28.00
C GLY A 9 -1.23 4.53 -27.90
N ARG A 10 -1.62 3.95 -26.75
CA ARG A 10 -2.91 3.23 -26.58
C ARG A 10 -3.86 3.84 -25.57
N VAL A 11 -3.43 4.76 -24.72
CA VAL A 11 -4.31 5.38 -23.70
C VAL A 11 -5.31 6.29 -24.40
N THR A 12 -6.56 5.85 -24.44
CA THR A 12 -7.63 6.60 -25.14
C THR A 12 -8.43 7.49 -24.19
N ARG A 13 -8.48 7.16 -22.90
CA ARG A 13 -9.29 7.85 -21.89
C ARG A 13 -8.61 7.81 -20.50
N PRO A 14 -7.63 8.68 -20.21
CA PRO A 14 -6.99 8.72 -18.92
C PRO A 14 -8.02 9.00 -17.80
N LEU A 15 -7.85 8.38 -16.64
CA LEU A 15 -8.66 8.66 -15.46
C LEU A 15 -8.26 10.02 -14.88
N ILE A 16 -9.09 11.02 -15.08
CA ILE A 16 -8.87 12.39 -14.58
C ILE A 16 -10.00 12.76 -13.64
N ASP A 17 -9.68 13.23 -12.45
CA ASP A 17 -10.67 13.68 -11.48
C ASP A 17 -11.08 15.15 -11.70
N GLY A 18 -12.06 15.61 -10.90
CA GLY A 18 -12.57 16.99 -10.97
C GLY A 18 -11.53 18.09 -10.67
N PHE A 19 -10.31 17.73 -10.25
CA PHE A 19 -9.20 18.64 -9.93
C PHE A 19 -8.04 18.53 -10.93
N GLY A 20 -8.22 17.77 -12.00
CA GLY A 20 -7.24 17.59 -13.06
C GLY A 20 -6.10 16.61 -12.73
N ARG A 21 -6.22 15.82 -11.64
CA ARG A 21 -5.22 14.81 -11.29
C ARG A 21 -5.41 13.57 -12.16
N VAL A 22 -4.33 13.12 -12.82
CA VAL A 22 -4.32 11.87 -13.59
C VAL A 22 -3.98 10.70 -12.68
N HIS A 23 -4.80 9.66 -12.69
CA HIS A 23 -4.64 8.49 -11.83
C HIS A 23 -3.89 7.38 -12.56
N ARG A 24 -2.79 6.91 -11.94
CA ARG A 24 -1.87 5.92 -12.53
C ARG A 24 -1.51 4.76 -11.60
N ASP A 25 -1.78 4.86 -10.29
CA ASP A 25 -1.45 3.82 -9.28
C ASP A 25 -2.73 3.09 -8.85
N LEU A 26 -2.86 1.82 -9.23
CA LEU A 26 -3.95 0.93 -8.80
C LEU A 26 -3.51 0.08 -7.62
N ARG A 27 -4.27 0.10 -6.54
CA ARG A 27 -4.10 -0.84 -5.42
C ARG A 27 -5.22 -1.86 -5.42
N ILE A 28 -4.85 -3.14 -5.36
CA ILE A 28 -5.79 -4.25 -5.41
C ILE A 28 -5.68 -5.03 -4.10
N SER A 29 -6.76 -5.02 -3.32
CA SER A 29 -6.90 -5.95 -2.20
C SER A 29 -7.31 -7.32 -2.75
N VAL A 30 -6.49 -8.33 -2.52
CA VAL A 30 -6.77 -9.67 -3.03
C VAL A 30 -7.53 -10.55 -2.04
N THR A 31 -7.58 -10.15 -0.77
CA THR A 31 -8.29 -10.85 0.30
C THR A 31 -8.53 -9.90 1.48
N ASP A 32 -9.58 -10.12 2.24
CA ASP A 32 -9.84 -9.48 3.52
C ASP A 32 -9.15 -10.18 4.69
N ARG A 33 -8.71 -11.46 4.52
CA ARG A 33 -8.09 -12.28 5.55
C ARG A 33 -6.69 -11.82 5.88
N CYS A 34 -6.35 -11.84 7.17
CA CYS A 34 -5.02 -11.58 7.67
C CYS A 34 -4.67 -12.56 8.80
N ASN A 35 -3.41 -12.98 8.87
CA ASN A 35 -2.86 -13.80 9.95
C ASN A 35 -2.42 -12.96 11.18
N PHE A 36 -2.31 -11.64 11.05
CA PHE A 36 -2.05 -10.71 12.16
C PHE A 36 -3.33 -10.01 12.66
N ARG A 37 -3.21 -9.34 13.83
CA ARG A 37 -4.28 -8.56 14.46
C ARG A 37 -3.72 -7.22 14.94
N CYS A 38 -3.16 -6.44 14.02
CA CYS A 38 -2.62 -5.13 14.36
C CYS A 38 -3.77 -4.18 14.75
N GLY A 39 -3.75 -3.62 15.99
CA GLY A 39 -4.83 -2.82 16.54
C GLY A 39 -5.18 -1.58 15.69
N TYR A 40 -4.20 -1.00 15.00
CA TYR A 40 -4.45 0.10 14.05
C TYR A 40 -5.08 -0.34 12.72
N CYS A 41 -5.25 -1.63 12.47
CA CYS A 41 -5.73 -2.16 11.20
C CYS A 41 -6.99 -3.02 11.33
N MET A 42 -7.07 -3.82 12.41
CA MET A 42 -8.12 -4.82 12.60
C MET A 42 -8.41 -5.01 14.08
N PRO A 43 -9.68 -5.18 14.50
CA PRO A 43 -10.02 -5.50 15.89
C PRO A 43 -9.34 -6.78 16.37
N ALA A 44 -9.04 -6.87 17.67
CA ALA A 44 -8.35 -8.03 18.26
C ALA A 44 -9.13 -9.34 18.08
N GLU A 45 -10.45 -9.30 18.16
CA GLU A 45 -11.36 -10.42 17.89
C GLU A 45 -11.40 -10.81 16.40
N GLY A 46 -10.88 -9.96 15.53
CA GLY A 46 -10.90 -10.11 14.08
C GLY A 46 -12.20 -9.59 13.46
N LEU A 47 -12.36 -9.88 12.16
CA LEU A 47 -13.51 -9.49 11.36
C LEU A 47 -14.26 -10.74 10.88
N GLN A 48 -15.54 -10.59 10.58
CA GLN A 48 -16.26 -11.60 9.81
C GLN A 48 -15.72 -11.59 8.37
N TRP A 49 -15.04 -12.69 8.00
CA TRP A 49 -14.45 -12.81 6.67
C TRP A 49 -15.50 -12.95 5.59
N LEU A 50 -15.23 -12.35 4.45
CA LEU A 50 -16.07 -12.50 3.27
C LEU A 50 -16.15 -13.97 2.83
N PRO A 51 -17.34 -14.47 2.45
CA PRO A 51 -17.47 -15.73 1.76
C PRO A 51 -16.64 -15.75 0.47
N ARG A 52 -16.09 -16.91 0.12
CA ARG A 52 -15.27 -17.05 -1.09
C ARG A 52 -16.01 -16.60 -2.36
N SER A 53 -17.33 -16.79 -2.42
CA SER A 53 -18.17 -16.36 -3.53
C SER A 53 -18.28 -14.84 -3.68
N GLU A 54 -17.98 -14.09 -2.63
CA GLU A 54 -17.99 -12.62 -2.65
C GLU A 54 -16.64 -12.02 -3.00
N LEU A 55 -15.57 -12.81 -2.95
CA LEU A 55 -14.26 -12.35 -3.41
C LEU A 55 -14.21 -12.33 -4.94
N LEU A 56 -13.49 -11.36 -5.49
CA LEU A 56 -13.13 -11.37 -6.91
C LEU A 56 -12.25 -12.59 -7.23
N THR A 57 -12.49 -13.22 -8.36
CA THR A 57 -11.58 -14.22 -8.93
C THR A 57 -10.34 -13.54 -9.51
N PHE A 58 -9.29 -14.31 -9.79
CA PHE A 58 -8.08 -13.75 -10.42
C PHE A 58 -8.37 -13.23 -11.82
N GLU A 59 -9.28 -13.88 -12.55
CA GLU A 59 -9.73 -13.48 -13.87
C GLU A 59 -10.53 -12.16 -13.82
N GLU A 60 -11.40 -11.98 -12.81
CA GLU A 60 -12.12 -10.73 -12.59
C GLU A 60 -11.14 -9.58 -12.25
N ILE A 61 -10.14 -9.85 -11.39
CA ILE A 61 -9.09 -8.88 -11.04
C ILE A 61 -8.29 -8.50 -12.28
N GLU A 62 -7.83 -9.50 -13.04
CA GLU A 62 -7.03 -9.29 -14.23
C GLU A 62 -7.79 -8.50 -15.30
N ARG A 63 -9.08 -8.80 -15.54
CA ARG A 63 -9.92 -8.08 -16.49
C ARG A 63 -10.02 -6.58 -16.14
N VAL A 64 -10.25 -6.25 -14.86
CA VAL A 64 -10.30 -4.86 -14.40
C VAL A 64 -8.92 -4.20 -14.52
N ALA A 65 -7.85 -4.88 -14.11
CA ALA A 65 -6.49 -4.35 -14.20
C ALA A 65 -6.09 -4.09 -15.67
N ARG A 66 -6.36 -5.02 -16.57
CA ARG A 66 -6.12 -4.88 -18.01
C ARG A 66 -6.86 -3.69 -18.61
N LEU A 67 -8.15 -3.56 -18.29
CA LEU A 67 -8.96 -2.41 -18.73
C LEU A 67 -8.36 -1.09 -18.27
N LEU A 68 -7.93 -1.02 -17.00
CA LEU A 68 -7.32 0.17 -16.42
C LEU A 68 -5.95 0.50 -17.04
N VAL A 69 -5.15 -0.52 -17.33
CA VAL A 69 -3.83 -0.36 -17.98
C VAL A 69 -3.98 0.07 -19.44
N GLU A 70 -4.71 -0.71 -20.24
CA GLU A 70 -4.75 -0.52 -21.69
C GLU A 70 -5.56 0.70 -22.13
N ARG A 71 -6.67 0.99 -21.42
CA ARG A 71 -7.56 2.09 -21.80
C ARG A 71 -7.28 3.37 -21.01
N HIS A 72 -6.96 3.24 -19.72
CA HIS A 72 -6.91 4.39 -18.82
C HIS A 72 -5.48 4.78 -18.39
N GLY A 73 -4.47 3.99 -18.75
CA GLY A 73 -3.06 4.35 -18.56
C GLY A 73 -2.57 4.18 -17.12
N ILE A 74 -3.14 3.23 -16.37
CA ILE A 74 -2.53 2.77 -15.13
C ILE A 74 -1.18 2.12 -15.48
N ASP A 75 -0.12 2.56 -14.84
CA ASP A 75 1.26 2.10 -15.07
C ASP A 75 1.89 1.47 -13.82
N SER A 76 1.20 1.52 -12.67
CA SER A 76 1.63 0.92 -11.42
C SER A 76 0.48 0.14 -10.77
N ILE A 77 0.75 -1.12 -10.40
CA ILE A 77 -0.20 -1.97 -9.66
C ILE A 77 0.46 -2.44 -8.36
N ARG A 78 -0.28 -2.30 -7.26
CA ARG A 78 0.13 -2.84 -5.97
C ARG A 78 -0.89 -3.80 -5.41
N LEU A 79 -0.47 -5.06 -5.27
CA LEU A 79 -1.24 -6.07 -4.57
C LEU A 79 -1.13 -5.86 -3.06
N THR A 80 -2.26 -5.96 -2.39
CA THR A 80 -2.41 -5.81 -0.95
C THR A 80 -3.62 -6.64 -0.48
N GLY A 81 -4.15 -6.36 0.70
CA GLY A 81 -5.34 -7.02 1.22
C GLY A 81 -5.39 -6.87 2.73
N GLY A 82 -5.93 -7.85 3.43
CA GLY A 82 -5.52 -8.12 4.79
C GLY A 82 -4.05 -8.57 4.75
N GLU A 83 -3.80 -9.83 4.41
CA GLU A 83 -2.45 -10.31 4.06
C GLU A 83 -2.52 -11.07 2.73
N PRO A 84 -1.95 -10.53 1.65
CA PRO A 84 -2.09 -11.14 0.31
C PRO A 84 -1.46 -12.54 0.21
N THR A 85 -0.40 -12.82 0.96
CA THR A 85 0.31 -14.11 0.91
C THR A 85 -0.49 -15.27 1.54
N VAL A 86 -1.60 -15.00 2.23
CA VAL A 86 -2.50 -16.07 2.70
C VAL A 86 -3.53 -16.48 1.63
N ARG A 87 -3.63 -15.73 0.52
CA ARG A 87 -4.47 -16.14 -0.60
C ARG A 87 -3.75 -17.21 -1.41
N ALA A 88 -4.39 -18.37 -1.56
CA ALA A 88 -3.84 -19.49 -2.34
C ALA A 88 -3.55 -19.05 -3.78
N ASP A 89 -2.49 -19.60 -4.36
CA ASP A 89 -2.07 -19.39 -5.75
C ASP A 89 -1.79 -17.92 -6.12
N LEU A 90 -1.37 -17.08 -5.16
CA LEU A 90 -1.06 -15.67 -5.40
C LEU A 90 -0.06 -15.46 -6.55
N SER A 91 0.94 -16.34 -6.68
CA SER A 91 1.93 -16.29 -7.78
C SER A 91 1.27 -16.44 -9.16
N ARG A 92 0.12 -17.12 -9.27
CA ARG A 92 -0.66 -17.17 -10.51
C ARG A 92 -1.20 -15.77 -10.87
N LEU A 93 -1.79 -15.05 -9.92
CA LEU A 93 -2.26 -13.69 -10.15
C LEU A 93 -1.10 -12.74 -10.49
N VAL A 94 0.03 -12.85 -9.77
CA VAL A 94 1.23 -12.06 -10.06
C VAL A 94 1.67 -12.25 -11.51
N ARG A 95 1.69 -13.49 -12.02
CA ARG A 95 2.05 -13.80 -13.42
C ARG A 95 1.06 -13.16 -14.41
N MET A 96 -0.25 -13.30 -14.16
CA MET A 96 -1.28 -12.69 -15.01
C MET A 96 -1.13 -11.17 -15.10
N LEU A 97 -0.78 -10.51 -13.99
CA LEU A 97 -0.59 -9.06 -13.95
C LEU A 97 0.77 -8.62 -14.49
N ALA A 98 1.81 -9.46 -14.37
CA ALA A 98 3.13 -9.18 -14.94
C ALA A 98 3.09 -9.10 -16.49
N ASP A 99 2.17 -9.85 -17.12
CA ASP A 99 1.94 -9.81 -18.58
C ASP A 99 1.39 -8.44 -19.05
N LEU A 100 0.92 -7.58 -18.14
CA LEU A 100 0.47 -6.23 -18.46
C LEU A 100 1.62 -5.20 -18.57
N ASP A 101 2.87 -5.59 -18.31
CA ASP A 101 4.08 -4.76 -18.37
C ASP A 101 3.97 -3.46 -17.52
N VAL A 102 3.46 -3.59 -16.30
CA VAL A 102 3.32 -2.50 -15.34
C VAL A 102 4.32 -2.63 -14.20
N ASP A 103 4.54 -1.54 -13.46
CA ASP A 103 5.29 -1.57 -12.22
C ASP A 103 4.51 -2.33 -11.14
N LEU A 104 4.78 -3.64 -11.03
CA LEU A 104 4.06 -4.54 -10.13
C LEU A 104 4.75 -4.66 -8.78
N ALA A 105 4.01 -4.37 -7.70
CA ALA A 105 4.48 -4.43 -6.32
C ALA A 105 3.52 -5.23 -5.43
N LEU A 106 4.04 -5.72 -4.32
CA LEU A 106 3.27 -6.36 -3.25
C LEU A 106 3.48 -5.61 -1.92
N THR A 107 2.45 -5.50 -1.10
CA THR A 107 2.56 -5.11 0.30
C THR A 107 2.13 -6.28 1.18
N THR A 108 2.96 -6.68 2.14
CA THR A 108 2.76 -7.86 3.00
C THR A 108 3.23 -7.58 4.42
N ASN A 109 2.75 -8.33 5.40
CA ASN A 109 3.30 -8.35 6.75
C ASN A 109 4.59 -9.19 6.88
N GLY A 110 4.98 -9.89 5.84
CA GLY A 110 6.25 -10.61 5.75
C GLY A 110 6.31 -11.99 6.41
N ALA A 111 5.37 -12.36 7.28
CA ALA A 111 5.46 -13.60 8.08
C ALA A 111 5.53 -14.90 7.26
N THR A 112 4.97 -14.90 6.06
CA THR A 112 5.01 -16.07 5.14
C THR A 112 5.93 -15.85 3.95
N LEU A 113 6.58 -14.69 3.87
CA LEU A 113 7.38 -14.28 2.72
C LEU A 113 8.62 -15.16 2.52
N GLY A 114 9.19 -15.70 3.59
CA GLY A 114 10.30 -16.66 3.51
C GLY A 114 10.01 -17.88 2.61
N LEU A 115 8.74 -18.28 2.51
CA LEU A 115 8.29 -19.38 1.64
C LEU A 115 7.82 -18.90 0.26
N ALA A 116 7.43 -17.64 0.12
CA ALA A 116 6.76 -17.13 -1.07
C ALA A 116 7.66 -16.29 -1.98
N ALA A 117 8.73 -15.68 -1.46
CA ALA A 117 9.51 -14.64 -2.16
C ALA A 117 10.06 -15.11 -3.52
N ALA A 118 10.70 -16.26 -3.58
CA ALA A 118 11.25 -16.81 -4.81
C ALA A 118 10.17 -17.05 -5.87
N GLY A 119 9.06 -17.72 -5.49
CA GLY A 119 7.95 -17.99 -6.41
C GLY A 119 7.22 -16.73 -6.88
N LEU A 120 7.19 -15.67 -6.08
CA LEU A 120 6.64 -14.37 -6.47
C LEU A 120 7.58 -13.65 -7.44
N ALA A 121 8.89 -13.67 -7.21
CA ALA A 121 9.90 -13.12 -8.12
C ALA A 121 9.88 -13.85 -9.47
N ASP A 122 9.85 -15.18 -9.48
CA ASP A 122 9.73 -16.01 -10.69
C ASP A 122 8.43 -15.74 -11.45
N ALA A 123 7.37 -15.36 -10.75
CA ALA A 123 6.10 -14.97 -11.36
C ALA A 123 6.11 -13.55 -11.96
N GLY A 124 7.17 -12.77 -11.78
CA GLY A 124 7.33 -11.43 -12.32
C GLY A 124 7.14 -10.28 -11.33
N LEU A 125 6.99 -10.56 -10.02
CA LEU A 125 7.03 -9.50 -9.01
C LEU A 125 8.41 -8.86 -9.00
N ARG A 126 8.46 -7.52 -9.01
CA ARG A 126 9.75 -6.81 -9.06
C ARG A 126 10.14 -6.21 -7.72
N ARG A 127 9.19 -5.70 -6.95
CA ARG A 127 9.46 -4.97 -5.71
C ARG A 127 8.42 -5.28 -4.63
N ILE A 128 8.84 -5.10 -3.37
CA ILE A 128 8.00 -5.47 -2.25
C ILE A 128 8.04 -4.41 -1.14
N ASN A 129 6.92 -4.28 -0.42
CA ASN A 129 6.86 -3.53 0.82
C ASN A 129 6.50 -4.51 1.94
N VAL A 130 7.30 -4.50 3.01
CA VAL A 130 7.05 -5.29 4.21
C VAL A 130 6.64 -4.33 5.33
N SER A 131 5.51 -4.61 5.97
CA SER A 131 5.04 -3.86 7.13
C SER A 131 5.70 -4.41 8.39
N LEU A 132 6.42 -3.55 9.14
CA LEU A 132 7.16 -3.93 10.34
C LEU A 132 7.22 -2.72 11.28
N ASP A 133 6.42 -2.72 12.35
CA ASP A 133 6.24 -1.56 13.22
C ASP A 133 7.11 -1.57 14.47
N SER A 134 7.86 -2.65 14.74
CA SER A 134 8.85 -2.73 15.81
C SER A 134 9.95 -3.74 15.50
N LEU A 135 11.17 -3.45 15.92
CA LEU A 135 12.32 -4.34 15.91
C LEU A 135 12.51 -5.09 17.25
N ARG A 136 11.66 -4.79 18.24
CA ARG A 136 11.64 -5.43 19.55
C ARG A 136 10.56 -6.50 19.59
N ALA A 137 10.93 -7.73 19.98
CA ALA A 137 10.04 -8.89 19.91
C ALA A 137 8.78 -8.74 20.79
N ASP A 138 8.94 -8.23 21.99
CA ASP A 138 7.85 -7.96 22.93
C ASP A 138 6.85 -6.94 22.34
N ARG A 139 7.34 -5.79 21.91
CA ARG A 139 6.53 -4.74 21.30
C ARG A 139 5.88 -5.19 19.98
N PHE A 140 6.62 -5.92 19.15
CA PHE A 140 6.05 -6.49 17.93
C PHE A 140 4.88 -7.43 18.24
N ALA A 141 5.05 -8.29 19.25
CA ALA A 141 4.00 -9.21 19.68
C ALA A 141 2.77 -8.46 20.21
N ASP A 142 2.96 -7.39 20.99
CA ASP A 142 1.90 -6.54 21.48
C ASP A 142 1.13 -5.81 20.35
N LEU A 143 1.85 -5.28 19.36
CA LEU A 143 1.27 -4.54 18.24
C LEU A 143 0.51 -5.43 17.25
N THR A 144 0.98 -6.66 17.04
CA THR A 144 0.43 -7.56 16.01
C THR A 144 -0.41 -8.70 16.56
N LEU A 145 -0.41 -8.88 17.88
CA LEU A 145 -0.93 -10.04 18.62
C LEU A 145 -0.36 -11.38 18.08
N ARG A 146 0.92 -11.35 17.66
CA ARG A 146 1.65 -12.52 17.14
C ARG A 146 3.13 -12.43 17.48
N ASP A 147 3.72 -13.54 17.92
CA ASP A 147 5.16 -13.69 18.13
C ASP A 147 5.84 -14.22 16.86
N GLU A 148 5.91 -13.35 15.84
CA GLU A 148 6.36 -13.72 14.48
C GLU A 148 7.49 -12.81 13.95
N LEU A 149 8.11 -11.97 14.80
CA LEU A 149 9.15 -11.02 14.36
C LEU A 149 10.28 -11.71 13.60
N GLY A 150 10.78 -12.84 14.10
CA GLY A 150 11.84 -13.59 13.45
C GLY A 150 11.47 -14.00 12.02
N ARG A 151 10.23 -14.49 11.81
CA ARG A 151 9.75 -14.88 10.47
C ARG A 151 9.63 -13.69 9.52
N VAL A 152 9.27 -12.52 10.03
CA VAL A 152 9.20 -11.28 9.22
C VAL A 152 10.61 -10.87 8.77
N LEU A 153 11.58 -10.92 9.67
CA LEU A 153 12.99 -10.62 9.36
C LEU A 153 13.55 -11.62 8.33
N ASP A 154 13.32 -12.92 8.52
CA ASP A 154 13.67 -13.97 7.55
C ASP A 154 12.99 -13.73 6.19
N GLY A 155 11.76 -13.24 6.21
CA GLY A 155 11.00 -12.87 5.01
C GLY A 155 11.61 -11.70 4.24
N ILE A 156 12.14 -10.69 4.94
CA ILE A 156 12.86 -9.57 4.32
C ILE A 156 14.15 -10.10 3.66
N ASP A 157 14.93 -10.94 4.36
CA ASP A 157 16.14 -11.53 3.83
C ASP A 157 15.89 -12.44 2.62
N ALA A 158 14.79 -13.19 2.64
CA ALA A 158 14.34 -14.00 1.50
C ALA A 158 13.94 -13.13 0.28
N ALA A 159 13.29 -11.99 0.51
CA ALA A 159 12.95 -11.05 -0.56
C ALA A 159 14.20 -10.46 -1.24
N LEU A 160 15.19 -10.05 -0.43
CA LEU A 160 16.49 -9.58 -0.94
C LEU A 160 17.20 -10.67 -1.74
N SER A 161 17.24 -11.90 -1.20
CA SER A 161 17.88 -13.06 -1.84
C SER A 161 17.18 -13.47 -3.14
N ALA A 162 15.85 -13.25 -3.26
CA ALA A 162 15.09 -13.48 -4.47
C ALA A 162 15.25 -12.36 -5.54
N GLY A 163 16.04 -11.31 -5.26
CA GLY A 163 16.31 -10.21 -6.19
C GLY A 163 15.17 -9.21 -6.31
N LEU A 164 14.24 -9.18 -5.35
CA LEU A 164 13.21 -8.13 -5.31
C LEU A 164 13.86 -6.78 -4.95
N ASP A 165 13.75 -5.79 -5.83
CA ASP A 165 14.39 -4.48 -5.64
C ASP A 165 13.46 -3.34 -6.16
N PRO A 166 13.22 -2.32 -5.32
CA PRO A 166 13.61 -2.20 -3.92
C PRO A 166 12.73 -3.00 -2.95
N VAL A 167 13.35 -3.55 -1.92
CA VAL A 167 12.65 -3.99 -0.71
C VAL A 167 12.45 -2.77 0.19
N LYS A 168 11.19 -2.48 0.54
CA LYS A 168 10.84 -1.34 1.40
C LYS A 168 10.21 -1.85 2.69
N VAL A 169 10.62 -1.29 3.81
CA VAL A 169 10.02 -1.56 5.13
C VAL A 169 9.16 -0.38 5.53
N ASN A 170 7.86 -0.61 5.69
CA ASN A 170 6.89 0.38 6.16
C ASN A 170 6.76 0.30 7.68
N VAL A 171 6.86 1.44 8.34
CA VAL A 171 6.71 1.58 9.79
C VAL A 171 5.64 2.62 10.06
N VAL A 172 4.50 2.24 10.62
CA VAL A 172 3.53 3.18 11.15
C VAL A 172 4.04 3.70 12.48
N VAL A 173 4.37 4.99 12.55
CA VAL A 173 4.96 5.60 13.75
C VAL A 173 3.86 6.13 14.65
N MET A 174 3.82 5.64 15.88
CA MET A 174 2.84 5.99 16.91
C MET A 174 3.55 6.53 18.14
N ARG A 175 3.19 7.76 18.53
CA ARG A 175 3.80 8.44 19.67
C ARG A 175 3.58 7.67 20.97
N GLY A 176 4.66 7.46 21.73
CA GLY A 176 4.65 6.72 22.99
C GLY A 176 4.52 5.21 22.85
N VAL A 177 4.51 4.70 21.60
CA VAL A 177 4.43 3.27 21.30
C VAL A 177 5.74 2.75 20.70
N ASN A 178 6.14 3.27 19.53
CA ASN A 178 7.32 2.84 18.79
C ASN A 178 8.16 4.00 18.24
N ASP A 179 7.85 5.23 18.61
CA ASP A 179 8.57 6.42 18.15
C ASP A 179 10.00 6.52 18.69
N ASP A 180 10.35 5.73 19.70
CA ASP A 180 11.72 5.56 20.21
C ASP A 180 12.61 4.67 19.30
N GLU A 181 12.04 3.93 18.35
CA GLU A 181 12.76 3.05 17.43
C GLU A 181 13.13 3.71 16.08
N LEU A 182 12.89 5.01 15.88
CA LEU A 182 13.15 5.70 14.60
C LEU A 182 14.62 5.54 14.14
N VAL A 183 15.57 5.74 15.04
CA VAL A 183 17.01 5.61 14.74
C VAL A 183 17.39 4.15 14.51
N ASP A 184 16.80 3.22 15.25
CA ASP A 184 17.05 1.79 15.11
C ASP A 184 16.55 1.29 13.75
N PHE A 185 15.38 1.73 13.30
CA PHE A 185 14.88 1.45 11.94
C PHE A 185 15.76 2.08 10.86
N ALA A 186 16.24 3.31 11.05
CA ALA A 186 17.18 3.93 10.12
C ALA A 186 18.45 3.11 9.98
N ARG A 187 19.04 2.65 11.10
CA ARG A 187 20.21 1.75 11.14
C ARG A 187 19.90 0.42 10.46
N PHE A 188 18.78 -0.22 10.80
CA PHE A 188 18.31 -1.46 10.19
C PHE A 188 18.24 -1.36 8.66
N GLY A 189 17.70 -0.24 8.14
CA GLY A 189 17.60 -0.02 6.69
C GLY A 189 18.97 0.09 6.03
N ARG A 190 19.90 0.81 6.66
CA ARG A 190 21.28 0.97 6.18
C ARG A 190 22.04 -0.35 6.17
N ASP A 191 21.95 -1.10 7.26
CA ASP A 191 22.70 -2.35 7.43
C ASP A 191 22.23 -3.46 6.47
N ARG A 192 20.93 -3.48 6.12
CA ARG A 192 20.34 -4.48 5.22
C ARG A 192 20.15 -4.02 3.78
N GLY A 193 20.43 -2.76 3.46
CA GLY A 193 20.20 -2.22 2.12
C GLY A 193 18.72 -2.09 1.75
N VAL A 194 17.82 -1.95 2.73
CA VAL A 194 16.40 -1.77 2.50
C VAL A 194 15.97 -0.32 2.73
N VAL A 195 14.93 0.12 2.04
CA VAL A 195 14.39 1.48 2.19
C VAL A 195 13.34 1.51 3.30
N VAL A 196 13.67 2.11 4.43
CA VAL A 196 12.68 2.32 5.50
C VAL A 196 11.77 3.49 5.15
N ARG A 197 10.46 3.31 5.32
CA ARG A 197 9.45 4.34 5.14
C ARG A 197 8.63 4.50 6.41
N PHE A 198 8.82 5.60 7.07
CA PHE A 198 8.01 6.02 8.21
C PHE A 198 6.69 6.57 7.72
N ILE A 199 5.58 6.12 8.29
CA ILE A 199 4.22 6.50 7.92
C ILE A 199 3.56 7.13 9.15
N GLU A 200 3.05 8.34 9.01
CA GLU A 200 2.27 8.97 10.06
C GLU A 200 1.02 8.16 10.37
N PHE A 201 0.74 7.95 11.65
CA PHE A 201 -0.44 7.23 12.11
C PHE A 201 -1.72 7.96 11.67
N MET A 202 -2.61 7.24 10.99
CA MET A 202 -3.85 7.79 10.40
C MET A 202 -5.10 7.32 11.16
N PRO A 203 -6.21 8.09 11.14
CA PRO A 203 -7.47 7.75 11.80
C PRO A 203 -8.27 6.65 11.07
N LEU A 204 -7.67 5.48 10.90
CA LEU A 204 -8.26 4.27 10.32
C LEU A 204 -8.10 3.06 11.26
N ASP A 205 -7.66 3.34 12.48
CA ASP A 205 -7.43 2.35 13.54
C ASP A 205 -8.75 1.73 13.98
N ALA A 206 -8.76 0.40 14.13
CA ALA A 206 -9.96 -0.34 14.47
C ALA A 206 -10.47 -0.02 15.90
N ASP A 207 -9.55 0.29 16.82
CA ASP A 207 -9.86 0.54 18.22
C ASP A 207 -10.22 1.99 18.54
N GLU A 208 -10.24 2.88 17.50
CA GLU A 208 -10.59 4.31 17.63
C GLU A 208 -9.72 5.09 18.64
N VAL A 209 -8.48 4.66 18.82
CA VAL A 209 -7.52 5.30 19.77
C VAL A 209 -6.76 6.47 19.13
N TRP A 210 -6.90 6.68 17.82
CA TRP A 210 -6.21 7.75 17.13
C TRP A 210 -6.62 9.12 17.66
N THR A 211 -5.62 9.94 17.93
CA THR A 211 -5.77 11.37 18.21
C THR A 211 -4.68 12.16 17.47
N PRO A 212 -4.85 13.47 17.25
CA PRO A 212 -3.76 14.29 16.69
C PRO A 212 -2.46 14.24 17.51
N ARG A 213 -2.55 13.95 18.82
CA ARG A 213 -1.39 13.84 19.71
C ARG A 213 -0.61 12.53 19.53
N SER A 214 -1.24 11.49 19.00
CA SER A 214 -0.57 10.20 18.72
C SER A 214 0.26 10.23 17.43
N VAL A 215 0.20 11.31 16.66
CA VAL A 215 0.95 11.47 15.42
C VAL A 215 2.36 11.98 15.71
N VAL A 216 3.36 11.32 15.11
CA VAL A 216 4.74 11.82 15.02
C VAL A 216 4.93 12.36 13.61
N GLY A 217 5.09 13.68 13.50
CA GLY A 217 5.12 14.36 12.20
C GLY A 217 6.47 14.24 11.49
N VAL A 218 6.46 14.51 10.18
CA VAL A 218 7.64 14.38 9.31
C VAL A 218 8.86 15.15 9.82
N ASP A 219 8.67 16.37 10.34
CA ASP A 219 9.78 17.20 10.82
C ASP A 219 10.47 16.58 12.04
N GLU A 220 9.69 16.01 12.96
CA GLU A 220 10.21 15.31 14.13
C GLU A 220 10.94 14.02 13.74
N ILE A 221 10.37 13.22 12.82
CA ILE A 221 11.00 12.00 12.32
C ILE A 221 12.36 12.34 11.70
N VAL A 222 12.40 13.33 10.82
CA VAL A 222 13.62 13.75 10.12
C VAL A 222 14.66 14.32 11.10
N ALA A 223 14.22 15.12 12.08
CA ALA A 223 15.13 15.66 13.09
C ALA A 223 15.77 14.55 13.92
N ARG A 224 14.98 13.63 14.49
CA ARG A 224 15.49 12.53 15.35
C ARG A 224 16.42 11.59 14.60
N VAL A 225 16.09 11.22 13.35
CA VAL A 225 17.01 10.40 12.54
C VAL A 225 18.25 11.20 12.16
N GLY A 226 18.09 12.50 11.81
CA GLY A 226 19.15 13.39 11.38
C GLY A 226 20.19 13.71 12.45
N GLU A 227 19.83 13.63 13.74
CA GLU A 227 20.78 13.78 14.85
C GLU A 227 21.89 12.69 14.85
N VAL A 228 21.56 11.49 14.36
CA VAL A 228 22.50 10.35 14.30
C VAL A 228 23.02 10.12 12.88
N PHE A 229 22.14 10.24 11.90
CA PHE A 229 22.44 10.06 10.48
C PHE A 229 22.03 11.31 9.71
N PRO A 230 22.95 12.25 9.44
CA PRO A 230 22.64 13.48 8.72
C PRO A 230 21.92 13.22 7.40
N LEU A 231 20.84 13.97 7.17
CA LEU A 231 19.92 13.78 6.06
C LEU A 231 19.82 15.02 5.18
N GLU A 232 19.71 14.83 3.87
CA GLU A 232 19.36 15.85 2.90
C GLU A 232 18.03 15.49 2.19
N ALA A 233 17.19 16.49 1.95
CA ALA A 233 15.93 16.27 1.24
C ALA A 233 16.19 15.96 -0.24
N VAL A 234 15.51 14.94 -0.76
CA VAL A 234 15.47 14.64 -2.19
C VAL A 234 14.28 15.37 -2.83
N VAL A 235 14.44 15.85 -4.07
CA VAL A 235 13.36 16.50 -4.81
C VAL A 235 12.14 15.59 -4.84
N ARG A 236 10.99 16.13 -4.45
CA ARG A 236 9.73 15.39 -4.35
C ARG A 236 9.23 14.97 -5.72
N THR A 237 8.82 13.71 -5.83
CA THR A 237 8.09 13.14 -6.98
C THR A 237 6.59 13.04 -6.66
N SER A 238 5.79 12.42 -7.57
CA SER A 238 4.38 12.06 -7.31
C SER A 238 4.22 10.97 -6.24
N ALA A 239 5.32 10.31 -5.82
CA ALA A 239 5.29 9.28 -4.78
C ALA A 239 4.79 9.84 -3.44
N PRO A 240 4.00 9.04 -2.66
CA PRO A 240 3.44 9.49 -1.38
C PRO A 240 4.50 9.81 -0.31
N ALA A 241 5.68 9.20 -0.40
CA ALA A 241 6.77 9.43 0.54
C ALA A 241 7.68 10.56 0.06
N THR A 242 7.92 11.55 0.90
CA THR A 242 9.07 12.44 0.75
C THR A 242 10.33 11.66 1.11
N GLN A 243 11.33 11.68 0.23
CA GLN A 243 12.58 10.97 0.44
C GLN A 243 13.66 11.88 1.03
N PHE A 244 14.49 11.30 1.87
CA PHE A 244 15.67 11.93 2.44
C PHE A 244 16.84 10.98 2.25
N ARG A 245 17.96 11.52 1.72
CA ARG A 245 19.19 10.77 1.50
C ARG A 245 20.10 10.94 2.69
N TYR A 246 20.82 9.88 3.08
CA TYR A 246 21.91 9.99 4.04
C TYR A 246 23.09 10.71 3.40
N CYS A 247 23.64 11.73 4.08
CA CYS A 247 24.74 12.55 3.56
C CYS A 247 26.04 11.74 3.33
N ASP A 248 26.20 10.60 3.99
CA ASP A 248 27.34 9.69 3.85
C ASP A 248 27.17 8.63 2.76
N GLY A 249 26.09 8.68 1.98
CA GLY A 249 25.82 7.72 0.90
C GLY A 249 25.16 6.42 1.33
N GLY A 250 24.70 6.30 2.59
CA GLY A 250 24.10 5.09 3.16
C GLY A 250 22.68 4.77 2.68
N GLY A 251 22.22 5.29 1.54
CA GLY A 251 20.89 5.06 0.98
C GLY A 251 19.89 6.17 1.28
N VAL A 252 18.61 5.81 1.38
CA VAL A 252 17.51 6.77 1.59
C VAL A 252 16.51 6.25 2.61
N ILE A 253 15.85 7.17 3.31
CA ILE A 253 14.59 6.92 4.02
C ILE A 253 13.44 7.64 3.31
N GLY A 254 12.22 7.21 3.57
CA GLY A 254 11.01 7.90 3.15
C GLY A 254 10.13 8.28 4.33
N VAL A 255 9.40 9.40 4.23
CA VAL A 255 8.37 9.74 5.20
C VAL A 255 7.05 9.98 4.47
N VAL A 256 6.02 9.24 4.84
CA VAL A 256 4.66 9.39 4.30
C VAL A 256 3.88 10.28 5.25
N ALA A 257 3.96 11.59 5.02
CA ALA A 257 3.30 12.62 5.83
C ALA A 257 1.82 12.76 5.43
N SER A 258 1.02 11.74 5.76
CA SER A 258 -0.39 11.69 5.39
C SER A 258 -1.28 12.61 6.21
N VAL A 259 -0.85 13.03 7.40
CA VAL A 259 -1.61 13.84 8.34
C VAL A 259 -1.09 15.28 8.39
N THR A 260 0.23 15.46 8.66
CA THR A 260 0.82 16.78 8.86
C THR A 260 1.10 17.55 7.57
N ARG A 261 1.42 16.84 6.48
CA ARG A 261 1.69 17.40 5.14
C ARG A 261 1.06 16.55 4.07
N SER A 262 -0.28 16.57 4.01
CA SER A 262 -1.01 15.71 3.08
C SER A 262 -0.55 15.93 1.62
N PHE A 263 -0.47 14.84 0.87
CA PHE A 263 -0.07 14.85 -0.55
C PHE A 263 -1.28 14.61 -1.47
N CYS A 264 -2.48 15.00 -1.00
CA CYS A 264 -3.73 14.81 -1.75
C CYS A 264 -3.72 15.53 -3.10
N ASP A 265 -3.06 16.70 -3.20
CA ASP A 265 -3.00 17.50 -4.42
C ASP A 265 -2.28 16.80 -5.59
N SER A 266 -1.39 15.85 -5.29
CA SER A 266 -0.67 15.03 -6.28
C SER A 266 -1.05 13.55 -6.24
N CYS A 267 -2.16 13.19 -5.56
CA CYS A 267 -2.55 11.81 -5.37
C CYS A 267 -3.14 11.21 -6.66
N ASP A 268 -2.47 10.20 -7.19
CA ASP A 268 -2.80 9.47 -8.42
C ASP A 268 -3.38 8.07 -8.19
N ARG A 269 -3.78 7.75 -6.93
CA ARG A 269 -4.17 6.40 -6.52
C ARG A 269 -5.67 6.15 -6.62
N VAL A 270 -5.99 4.94 -7.10
CA VAL A 270 -7.31 4.31 -7.02
C VAL A 270 -7.20 2.93 -6.40
N ARG A 271 -8.32 2.34 -5.95
CA ARG A 271 -8.32 1.08 -5.23
C ARG A 271 -9.44 0.16 -5.71
N LEU A 272 -9.16 -1.15 -5.70
CA LEU A 272 -10.12 -2.21 -5.89
C LEU A 272 -10.08 -3.11 -4.66
N THR A 273 -11.18 -3.23 -3.94
CA THR A 273 -11.28 -4.09 -2.74
C THR A 273 -11.44 -5.56 -3.12
N ALA A 274 -11.23 -6.46 -2.16
CA ALA A 274 -11.33 -7.89 -2.38
C ALA A 274 -12.73 -8.35 -2.81
N ASP A 275 -13.77 -7.62 -2.37
CA ASP A 275 -15.17 -7.83 -2.74
C ASP A 275 -15.60 -7.02 -3.98
N GLY A 276 -14.65 -6.39 -4.69
CA GLY A 276 -14.89 -5.73 -5.97
C GLY A 276 -15.52 -4.36 -5.87
N GLN A 277 -15.33 -3.65 -4.75
CA GLN A 277 -15.69 -2.24 -4.66
C GLN A 277 -14.53 -1.38 -5.18
N PHE A 278 -14.81 -0.51 -6.14
CA PHE A 278 -13.83 0.48 -6.59
C PHE A 278 -13.93 1.74 -5.75
N ARG A 279 -12.78 2.22 -5.27
CA ARG A 279 -12.66 3.40 -4.39
C ARG A 279 -11.65 4.38 -4.97
N ASN A 280 -12.04 5.63 -5.05
CA ASN A 280 -11.18 6.70 -5.57
C ASN A 280 -10.22 7.28 -4.51
N CYS A 281 -10.45 6.99 -3.22
CA CYS A 281 -9.61 7.42 -2.09
C CYS A 281 -9.58 6.34 -0.98
N LEU A 282 -8.52 6.32 -0.18
CA LEU A 282 -8.46 5.51 1.05
C LEU A 282 -9.59 5.88 2.01
N PHE A 283 -9.91 7.16 2.11
CA PHE A 283 -10.94 7.73 2.97
C PHE A 283 -12.27 7.96 2.25
N ALA A 284 -12.47 7.40 1.05
CA ALA A 284 -13.75 7.50 0.36
C ALA A 284 -14.86 6.87 1.20
N ILE A 285 -16.01 7.52 1.25
CA ILE A 285 -17.23 6.98 1.87
C ILE A 285 -18.03 6.22 0.82
N GLU A 286 -18.08 6.75 -0.38
CA GLU A 286 -18.74 6.13 -1.52
C GLU A 286 -17.90 5.01 -2.14
N GLU A 287 -18.56 3.93 -2.51
CA GLU A 287 -17.99 2.76 -3.18
C GLU A 287 -18.77 2.46 -4.46
N PHE A 288 -18.07 1.91 -5.47
CA PHE A 288 -18.63 1.61 -6.78
C PHE A 288 -18.48 0.11 -7.04
N ASP A 289 -19.60 -0.60 -7.18
CA ASP A 289 -19.66 -2.06 -7.27
C ASP A 289 -19.29 -2.57 -8.67
N VAL A 290 -18.00 -2.80 -8.88
CA VAL A 290 -17.46 -3.41 -10.10
C VAL A 290 -17.86 -4.87 -10.21
N ARG A 291 -17.86 -5.62 -9.09
CA ARG A 291 -18.16 -7.05 -9.08
C ARG A 291 -19.55 -7.33 -9.68
N SER A 292 -20.55 -6.61 -9.25
CA SER A 292 -21.93 -6.79 -9.79
C SER A 292 -21.99 -6.54 -11.28
N LEU A 293 -21.29 -5.51 -11.79
CA LEU A 293 -21.19 -5.26 -13.23
C LEU A 293 -20.52 -6.42 -13.98
N LEU A 294 -19.37 -6.89 -13.49
CA LEU A 294 -18.65 -8.00 -14.12
C LEU A 294 -19.51 -9.27 -14.20
N ARG A 295 -20.23 -9.58 -13.12
CA ARG A 295 -21.04 -10.81 -12.99
C ARG A 295 -22.39 -10.71 -13.69
N SER A 296 -22.89 -9.52 -13.97
CA SER A 296 -24.07 -9.31 -14.83
C SER A 296 -23.75 -9.38 -16.33
N GLY A 297 -22.48 -9.57 -16.71
CA GLY A 297 -22.05 -9.64 -18.10
C GLY A 297 -21.84 -8.27 -18.76
N ALA A 298 -21.60 -7.22 -17.96
CA ALA A 298 -21.30 -5.89 -18.48
C ALA A 298 -20.09 -5.89 -19.41
N THR A 299 -20.16 -5.07 -20.43
CA THR A 299 -19.08 -4.82 -21.38
C THR A 299 -17.95 -4.01 -20.73
N ASP A 300 -16.77 -4.02 -21.33
CA ASP A 300 -15.65 -3.21 -20.86
C ASP A 300 -15.93 -1.70 -20.99
N ASP A 301 -16.82 -1.29 -21.91
CA ASP A 301 -17.27 0.10 -22.02
C ASP A 301 -18.11 0.51 -20.81
N GLU A 302 -19.02 -0.34 -20.37
CA GLU A 302 -19.88 -0.07 -19.19
C GLU A 302 -19.06 -0.04 -17.92
N VAL A 303 -18.13 -0.99 -17.73
CA VAL A 303 -17.20 -1.00 -16.61
C VAL A 303 -16.33 0.26 -16.64
N GLY A 304 -15.71 0.59 -17.77
CA GLY A 304 -14.88 1.78 -17.95
C GLY A 304 -15.61 3.07 -17.62
N ALA A 305 -16.85 3.23 -18.12
CA ALA A 305 -17.69 4.40 -17.83
C ALA A 305 -17.99 4.54 -16.33
N MET A 306 -18.16 3.44 -15.61
CA MET A 306 -18.34 3.48 -14.15
C MET A 306 -17.06 3.91 -13.44
N LEU A 307 -15.88 3.39 -13.84
CA LEU A 307 -14.58 3.76 -13.27
C LEU A 307 -14.27 5.25 -13.51
N GLU A 308 -14.58 5.78 -14.70
CA GLU A 308 -14.45 7.20 -15.03
C GLU A 308 -15.32 8.07 -14.10
N ARG A 309 -16.61 7.70 -13.89
CA ARG A 309 -17.51 8.42 -12.95
C ARG A 309 -16.99 8.35 -11.52
N ALA A 310 -16.51 7.18 -11.08
CA ALA A 310 -15.95 7.00 -9.73
C ALA A 310 -14.75 7.93 -9.48
N VAL A 311 -13.88 8.06 -10.47
CA VAL A 311 -12.71 8.96 -10.36
C VAL A 311 -13.11 10.42 -10.44
N ALA A 312 -14.06 10.79 -11.31
CA ALA A 312 -14.57 12.16 -11.40
C ALA A 312 -15.17 12.66 -10.06
N ALA A 313 -15.74 11.75 -9.27
CA ALA A 313 -16.30 12.03 -7.94
C ALA A 313 -15.25 12.13 -6.81
N LYS A 314 -13.94 12.02 -7.12
CA LYS A 314 -12.88 12.08 -6.11
C LYS A 314 -12.81 13.46 -5.46
N TRP A 315 -12.68 13.47 -4.12
CA TRP A 315 -12.54 14.71 -3.36
C TRP A 315 -11.16 15.35 -3.51
N VAL A 316 -11.09 16.65 -3.23
CA VAL A 316 -9.82 17.39 -3.22
C VAL A 316 -8.80 16.78 -2.26
N GLY A 317 -9.25 16.30 -1.08
CA GLY A 317 -8.42 15.66 -0.07
C GLY A 317 -9.24 14.91 0.97
N HIS A 318 -8.57 14.15 1.83
CA HIS A 318 -9.22 13.31 2.84
C HIS A 318 -9.80 14.07 4.05
N GLY A 319 -9.43 15.36 4.24
CA GLY A 319 -9.99 16.20 5.30
C GLY A 319 -9.56 15.83 6.73
N ILE A 320 -8.57 14.97 6.96
CA ILE A 320 -8.07 14.67 8.31
C ILE A 320 -7.68 15.97 9.01
N GLY A 321 -8.11 16.12 10.27
CA GLY A 321 -7.88 17.34 11.05
C GLY A 321 -8.86 18.49 10.78
N ARG A 322 -9.82 18.32 9.88
CA ARG A 322 -10.92 19.27 9.65
C ARG A 322 -12.19 18.80 10.36
N VAL A 323 -13.09 19.74 10.63
CA VAL A 323 -14.37 19.46 11.32
C VAL A 323 -15.25 18.48 10.50
N GLU A 324 -15.13 18.54 9.17
CA GLU A 324 -15.92 17.74 8.24
C GLU A 324 -15.33 16.34 7.98
N PHE A 325 -14.23 15.96 8.67
CA PHE A 325 -13.64 14.64 8.49
C PHE A 325 -14.63 13.54 8.90
N ILE A 326 -14.95 12.66 7.97
CA ILE A 326 -15.76 11.47 8.21
C ILE A 326 -14.88 10.24 8.02
N ARG A 327 -14.81 9.42 9.07
CA ARG A 327 -14.08 8.16 9.05
C ARG A 327 -14.84 7.15 8.16
N PRO A 328 -14.15 6.42 7.25
CA PRO A 328 -14.78 5.33 6.50
C PRO A 328 -15.25 4.22 7.44
N ALA A 329 -16.35 3.57 7.07
CA ALA A 329 -16.88 2.42 7.82
C ALA A 329 -15.99 1.18 7.71
N ARG A 330 -15.22 1.04 6.61
CA ARG A 330 -14.27 -0.07 6.42
C ARG A 330 -12.96 0.18 7.15
N SER A 331 -12.43 -0.85 7.78
CA SER A 331 -11.08 -0.85 8.35
C SER A 331 -10.00 -0.91 7.25
N MET A 332 -8.75 -0.62 7.63
CA MET A 332 -7.61 -0.65 6.72
C MET A 332 -7.47 -2.01 6.00
N SER A 333 -7.67 -3.13 6.71
CA SER A 333 -7.57 -4.48 6.15
C SER A 333 -8.62 -4.78 5.08
N GLN A 334 -9.78 -4.15 5.14
CA GLN A 334 -10.88 -4.32 4.17
C GLN A 334 -10.68 -3.44 2.93
N ILE A 335 -9.98 -2.31 3.06
CA ILE A 335 -9.74 -1.36 1.96
C ILE A 335 -8.48 -1.76 1.18
N GLY A 336 -7.54 -2.39 1.84
CA GLY A 336 -6.22 -2.66 1.29
C GLY A 336 -5.26 -1.47 1.46
N GLY A 337 -4.55 -1.45 2.55
CA GLY A 337 -3.61 -0.40 2.96
C GLY A 337 -2.27 -0.38 2.24
#